data_1cf2c9a6142841171aabdeb6a94dceea
#
_entry.id   1cf2c9a6142841171aabdeb6a94dceea
#
_cell.length_a   1.000
_cell.length_b   1.000
_cell.length_c   1.000
_cell.angle_alpha   90.00
_cell.angle_beta   90.00
_cell.angle_gamma   90.00
#
_symmetry.space_group_name_H-M   'P 1'
#
loop_
_entity.id
_entity.type
_entity.pdbx_description
1 polymer ?
#
loop_
_entity_poly.entity_id
_entity_poly.type
_entity_poly.pdbx_seq_one_letter_code
_entity_poly.pdbx_strand_id
1 'polypeptide(L)'
;MVVALLIGMVSSFAQKQQQKKRPARKAKVQDTRIYLVHADVLHFDQFKNPDATILNGKVHFTHQGARLYCDSAYFYEASNSFEAFGNVKMYQGDTLSLVSDYAYYDGNEQMARARYNVVLKHRKTTLYTDSLDFDRIYDNAYFFEGGKMVDGNTTLTSDWGEYNTKSKMSVFNYDVKMKSPKFFLTTDTLYYDTRTSLAHIVGPSNITSGDSHIYSEQGYYDTKLDRARLMDRSVLSNNGKMMVGDSVYYDSKQGSARRSGM
;
A
#
# COMPACT_ATOMS: atom_id res chain seq x y z
N MET A 1 -46.54 -36.66 67.77
CA MET A 1 -45.46 -36.63 66.83
C MET A 1 -45.65 -35.38 65.98
N VAL A 2 -45.03 -34.27 66.32
CA VAL A 2 -45.16 -32.94 65.67
C VAL A 2 -43.81 -32.59 65.12
N VAL A 3 -43.74 -32.48 63.80
CA VAL A 3 -42.54 -32.04 63.06
C VAL A 3 -42.62 -30.53 62.90
N ALA A 4 -41.73 -29.79 63.52
CA ALA A 4 -41.63 -28.34 63.37
C ALA A 4 -40.78 -28.00 62.14
N LEU A 5 -41.34 -27.25 61.17
CA LEU A 5 -40.66 -26.67 60.03
C LEU A 5 -40.03 -25.33 60.46
N LEU A 6 -38.73 -25.26 60.44
CA LEU A 6 -37.94 -24.01 60.56
C LEU A 6 -37.78 -23.37 59.16
N ILE A 7 -38.45 -22.24 58.96
CA ILE A 7 -38.26 -21.38 57.77
C ILE A 7 -37.14 -20.39 58.08
N GLY A 8 -36.00 -20.59 57.47
CA GLY A 8 -34.89 -19.65 57.54
C GLY A 8 -35.10 -18.51 56.53
N MET A 9 -35.28 -17.28 56.99
CA MET A 9 -35.26 -16.07 56.17
C MET A 9 -33.83 -15.74 55.76
N VAL A 10 -33.56 -15.85 54.45
CA VAL A 10 -32.31 -15.33 53.90
C VAL A 10 -32.58 -13.88 53.42
N SER A 11 -32.07 -12.92 54.18
CA SER A 11 -32.12 -11.50 53.79
C SER A 11 -31.07 -11.23 52.74
N SER A 12 -31.50 -11.03 51.50
CA SER A 12 -30.66 -10.61 50.39
C SER A 12 -30.31 -9.14 50.50
N PHE A 13 -29.09 -8.84 50.90
CA PHE A 13 -28.51 -7.49 50.76
C PHE A 13 -28.21 -7.22 49.28
N ALA A 14 -29.10 -6.50 48.61
CA ALA A 14 -28.85 -5.96 47.30
C ALA A 14 -27.85 -4.78 47.41
N GLN A 15 -26.56 -5.02 47.18
CA GLN A 15 -25.59 -3.97 47.01
C GLN A 15 -25.86 -3.25 45.66
N LYS A 16 -26.44 -2.05 45.73
CA LYS A 16 -26.47 -1.11 44.59
C LYS A 16 -25.04 -0.69 44.26
N GLN A 17 -24.43 -1.33 43.27
CA GLN A 17 -23.24 -0.80 42.62
C GLN A 17 -23.59 0.49 41.90
N GLN A 18 -23.17 1.61 42.44
CA GLN A 18 -23.17 2.88 41.73
C GLN A 18 -22.16 2.78 40.57
N GLN A 19 -22.63 2.48 39.38
CA GLN A 19 -21.83 2.66 38.17
C GLN A 19 -21.52 4.14 38.00
N LYS A 20 -20.30 4.54 38.38
CA LYS A 20 -19.75 5.84 38.00
C LYS A 20 -19.77 5.90 36.45
N LYS A 21 -20.75 6.62 35.88
CA LYS A 21 -20.75 6.99 34.46
C LYS A 21 -19.43 7.69 34.16
N ARG A 22 -18.51 6.97 33.44
CA ARG A 22 -17.34 7.62 32.86
C ARG A 22 -17.84 8.74 31.94
N PRO A 23 -17.32 9.97 32.06
CA PRO A 23 -17.72 11.03 31.15
C PRO A 23 -17.44 10.55 29.71
N ALA A 24 -18.46 10.61 28.87
CA ALA A 24 -18.29 10.32 27.45
C ALA A 24 -17.19 11.24 26.91
N ARG A 25 -16.08 10.62 26.46
CA ARG A 25 -14.99 11.35 25.81
C ARG A 25 -15.62 11.97 24.58
N LYS A 26 -15.83 13.30 24.59
CA LYS A 26 -16.30 14.03 23.42
C LYS A 26 -15.37 13.62 22.26
N ALA A 27 -15.89 12.98 21.24
CA ALA A 27 -15.15 12.72 20.01
C ALA A 27 -14.61 14.09 19.58
N LYS A 28 -13.28 14.24 19.48
CA LYS A 28 -12.69 15.43 18.86
C LYS A 28 -13.26 15.45 17.44
N VAL A 29 -14.04 16.46 17.13
CA VAL A 29 -14.43 16.74 15.74
C VAL A 29 -13.10 16.90 15.00
N GLN A 30 -12.79 15.96 14.12
CA GLN A 30 -11.55 15.95 13.38
C GLN A 30 -11.67 17.12 12.38
N ASP A 31 -10.80 18.09 12.49
CA ASP A 31 -10.78 19.22 11.56
C ASP A 31 -10.36 18.69 10.19
N THR A 32 -11.26 18.79 9.22
CA THR A 32 -11.10 18.26 7.86
C THR A 32 -10.60 19.29 6.87
N ARG A 33 -10.26 20.51 7.33
CA ARG A 33 -9.79 21.57 6.45
C ARG A 33 -8.31 21.47 6.15
N ILE A 34 -7.97 21.86 4.92
CA ILE A 34 -6.60 22.12 4.51
C ILE A 34 -6.19 23.50 5.04
N TYR A 35 -5.03 23.58 5.63
CA TYR A 35 -4.47 24.84 6.12
C TYR A 35 -3.25 25.24 5.28
N LEU A 36 -3.30 26.45 4.73
CA LEU A 36 -2.11 27.13 4.21
C LEU A 36 -1.26 27.56 5.40
N VAL A 37 -0.03 27.10 5.46
CA VAL A 37 0.95 27.46 6.50
C VAL A 37 1.87 28.58 6.03
N HIS A 38 2.28 28.52 4.75
CA HIS A 38 3.20 29.48 4.15
C HIS A 38 3.05 29.60 2.65
N ALA A 39 3.24 30.80 2.12
CA ALA A 39 3.59 31.11 0.74
C ALA A 39 4.34 32.46 0.76
N ASP A 40 5.34 32.63 -0.11
CA ASP A 40 6.06 33.92 -0.21
C ASP A 40 5.16 35.02 -0.79
N VAL A 41 4.27 34.65 -1.75
CA VAL A 41 3.31 35.56 -2.40
C VAL A 41 1.95 34.87 -2.49
N LEU A 42 0.92 35.62 -2.14
CA LEU A 42 -0.48 35.24 -2.27
C LEU A 42 -1.19 36.35 -3.05
N HIS A 43 -1.91 36.01 -4.11
CA HIS A 43 -2.76 36.95 -4.84
C HIS A 43 -4.02 36.24 -5.36
N PHE A 44 -5.01 37.06 -5.71
CA PHE A 44 -6.27 36.65 -6.25
C PHE A 44 -6.45 37.23 -7.64
N ASP A 45 -6.80 36.43 -8.64
CA ASP A 45 -7.07 36.87 -10.00
C ASP A 45 -8.49 36.46 -10.41
N GLN A 46 -9.43 37.38 -10.21
CA GLN A 46 -10.85 37.15 -10.48
C GLN A 46 -11.18 36.91 -11.96
N PHE A 47 -10.25 37.22 -12.88
CA PHE A 47 -10.47 37.03 -14.33
C PHE A 47 -9.94 35.72 -14.85
N LYS A 48 -8.81 35.23 -14.30
CA LYS A 48 -8.17 33.98 -14.75
C LYS A 48 -8.60 32.76 -13.95
N ASN A 49 -8.73 32.91 -12.63
CA ASN A 49 -9.12 31.83 -11.74
C ASN A 49 -9.91 32.38 -10.54
N PRO A 50 -11.21 32.67 -10.73
CA PRO A 50 -12.04 33.34 -9.73
C PRO A 50 -12.24 32.52 -8.44
N ASP A 51 -12.06 31.21 -8.51
CA ASP A 51 -12.32 30.29 -7.39
C ASP A 51 -11.07 29.93 -6.60
N ALA A 52 -9.88 30.38 -7.06
CA ALA A 52 -8.62 29.98 -6.44
C ALA A 52 -7.81 31.21 -5.92
N THR A 53 -7.18 30.99 -4.78
CA THR A 53 -6.06 31.81 -4.35
C THR A 53 -4.78 31.28 -5.00
N ILE A 54 -4.05 32.14 -5.70
CA ILE A 54 -2.79 31.82 -6.37
C ILE A 54 -1.64 32.03 -5.39
N LEU A 55 -0.86 30.97 -5.18
CA LEU A 55 0.24 30.94 -4.22
C LEU A 55 1.56 30.69 -4.96
N ASN A 56 2.57 31.47 -4.61
CA ASN A 56 3.90 31.32 -5.21
C ASN A 56 4.99 31.40 -4.13
N GLY A 57 6.02 30.58 -4.33
CA GLY A 57 7.23 30.54 -3.51
C GLY A 57 7.05 29.79 -2.18
N LYS A 58 7.78 28.71 -2.01
CA LYS A 58 7.85 27.89 -0.78
C LYS A 58 6.48 27.56 -0.18
N VAL A 59 5.52 27.21 -1.03
CA VAL A 59 4.15 26.92 -0.58
C VAL A 59 4.16 25.71 0.35
N HIS A 60 3.48 25.85 1.47
CA HIS A 60 3.35 24.79 2.48
C HIS A 60 1.93 24.66 2.96
N PHE A 61 1.34 23.48 2.79
CA PHE A 61 0.02 23.12 3.34
C PHE A 61 0.14 22.04 4.41
N THR A 62 -0.83 22.02 5.32
CA THR A 62 -1.04 20.92 6.25
C THR A 62 -2.50 20.45 6.22
N HIS A 63 -2.68 19.12 6.33
CA HIS A 63 -4.00 18.51 6.47
C HIS A 63 -3.92 17.23 7.27
N GLN A 64 -4.56 17.18 8.44
CA GLN A 64 -4.65 15.98 9.29
C GLN A 64 -3.30 15.25 9.45
N GLY A 65 -2.25 15.99 9.82
CA GLY A 65 -0.91 15.45 10.05
C GLY A 65 -0.07 15.19 8.80
N ALA A 66 -0.63 15.33 7.60
CA ALA A 66 0.17 15.39 6.38
C ALA A 66 0.70 16.81 6.15
N ARG A 67 1.86 16.91 5.52
CA ARG A 67 2.51 18.15 5.11
C ARG A 67 2.79 18.08 3.63
N LEU A 68 2.46 19.14 2.89
CA LEU A 68 2.76 19.26 1.46
C LEU A 68 3.52 20.54 1.19
N TYR A 69 4.53 20.44 0.33
CA TYR A 69 5.39 21.54 -0.13
C TYR A 69 5.41 21.55 -1.66
N CYS A 70 5.43 22.76 -2.26
CA CYS A 70 5.58 22.93 -3.70
C CYS A 70 6.11 24.32 -4.02
N ASP A 71 6.43 24.59 -5.28
CA ASP A 71 6.90 25.89 -5.73
C ASP A 71 5.76 26.88 -5.89
N SER A 72 4.60 26.42 -6.42
CA SER A 72 3.38 27.22 -6.56
C SER A 72 2.13 26.36 -6.45
N ALA A 73 0.98 26.98 -6.17
CA ALA A 73 -0.28 26.28 -6.04
C ALA A 73 -1.48 27.17 -6.39
N TYR A 74 -2.57 26.54 -6.79
CA TYR A 74 -3.91 27.08 -6.77
C TYR A 74 -4.66 26.48 -5.59
N PHE A 75 -5.09 27.32 -4.65
CA PHE A 75 -5.81 26.88 -3.46
C PHE A 75 -7.29 27.23 -3.58
N TYR A 76 -8.14 26.23 -3.58
CA TYR A 76 -9.59 26.31 -3.69
C TYR A 76 -10.19 26.10 -2.29
N GLU A 77 -10.29 27.18 -1.51
CA GLU A 77 -10.75 27.10 -0.11
C GLU A 77 -12.18 26.55 0.00
N ALA A 78 -13.07 26.97 -0.91
CA ALA A 78 -14.47 26.55 -0.91
C ALA A 78 -14.66 25.04 -1.11
N SER A 79 -13.89 24.42 -1.99
CA SER A 79 -13.89 22.97 -2.23
C SER A 79 -12.92 22.20 -1.34
N ASN A 80 -12.16 22.88 -0.47
CA ASN A 80 -11.14 22.27 0.38
C ASN A 80 -10.12 21.46 -0.42
N SER A 81 -9.61 22.03 -1.51
CA SER A 81 -8.69 21.35 -2.43
C SER A 81 -7.59 22.29 -2.92
N PHE A 82 -6.55 21.75 -3.51
CA PHE A 82 -5.52 22.54 -4.18
C PHE A 82 -4.87 21.77 -5.34
N GLU A 83 -4.32 22.52 -6.27
CA GLU A 83 -3.38 22.06 -7.28
C GLU A 83 -2.00 22.58 -6.93
N ALA A 84 -0.99 21.68 -6.94
CA ALA A 84 0.39 21.99 -6.60
C ALA A 84 1.29 21.76 -7.82
N PHE A 85 2.20 22.69 -8.07
CA PHE A 85 3.09 22.68 -9.23
C PHE A 85 4.54 22.87 -8.80
N GLY A 86 5.42 22.06 -9.41
CA GLY A 86 6.87 22.13 -9.23
C GLY A 86 7.33 21.61 -7.87
N ASN A 87 8.31 20.70 -7.88
CA ASN A 87 8.95 20.16 -6.68
C ASN A 87 7.97 19.72 -5.58
N VAL A 88 6.82 19.15 -5.99
CA VAL A 88 5.79 18.73 -5.04
C VAL A 88 6.32 17.62 -4.13
N LYS A 89 6.16 17.80 -2.82
CA LYS A 89 6.59 16.83 -1.79
C LYS A 89 5.52 16.71 -0.72
N MET A 90 4.94 15.53 -0.58
CA MET A 90 3.99 15.22 0.49
C MET A 90 4.63 14.26 1.49
N TYR A 91 4.41 14.51 2.78
CA TYR A 91 4.87 13.65 3.88
C TYR A 91 3.70 13.27 4.77
N GLN A 92 3.63 11.98 5.14
CA GLN A 92 2.68 11.48 6.13
C GLN A 92 3.43 10.69 7.20
N GLY A 93 3.46 11.24 8.41
CA GLY A 93 4.36 10.75 9.47
C GLY A 93 5.82 10.83 9.05
N ASP A 94 6.63 9.91 9.58
CA ASP A 94 8.09 9.89 9.36
C ASP A 94 8.53 8.83 8.32
N THR A 95 7.60 8.04 7.80
CA THR A 95 7.92 6.87 7.00
C THR A 95 7.39 6.91 5.58
N LEU A 96 6.47 7.82 5.28
CA LEU A 96 5.87 7.96 3.95
C LEU A 96 6.22 9.32 3.35
N SER A 97 6.75 9.31 2.14
CA SER A 97 6.91 10.50 1.30
C SER A 97 6.48 10.23 -0.14
N LEU A 98 5.82 11.20 -0.74
CA LEU A 98 5.43 11.22 -2.15
C LEU A 98 6.06 12.47 -2.79
N VAL A 99 6.71 12.30 -3.93
CA VAL A 99 7.31 13.39 -4.73
C VAL A 99 6.75 13.31 -6.13
N SER A 100 6.50 14.46 -6.76
CA SER A 100 6.04 14.57 -8.16
C SER A 100 6.28 15.98 -8.70
N ASP A 101 6.03 16.19 -10.00
CA ASP A 101 6.08 17.53 -10.59
C ASP A 101 4.74 18.26 -10.44
N TYR A 102 3.64 17.51 -10.36
CA TYR A 102 2.29 18.01 -10.18
C TYR A 102 1.51 17.14 -9.20
N ALA A 103 0.64 17.75 -8.40
CA ALA A 103 -0.37 17.04 -7.63
C ALA A 103 -1.65 17.85 -7.49
N TYR A 104 -2.80 17.18 -7.61
CA TYR A 104 -4.08 17.65 -7.10
C TYR A 104 -4.38 16.95 -5.78
N TYR A 105 -4.84 17.69 -4.79
CA TYR A 105 -5.24 17.15 -3.49
C TYR A 105 -6.64 17.58 -3.11
N ASP A 106 -7.50 16.62 -2.84
CA ASP A 106 -8.84 16.82 -2.28
C ASP A 106 -8.83 16.51 -0.79
N GLY A 107 -9.09 17.52 0.03
CA GLY A 107 -9.09 17.40 1.49
C GLY A 107 -10.33 16.70 2.02
N ASN A 108 -11.45 16.73 1.31
CA ASN A 108 -12.68 16.07 1.73
C ASN A 108 -12.59 14.56 1.47
N GLU A 109 -12.08 14.18 0.29
CA GLU A 109 -11.81 12.80 -0.08
C GLU A 109 -10.51 12.26 0.54
N GLN A 110 -9.61 13.14 0.98
CA GLN A 110 -8.25 12.82 1.40
C GLN A 110 -7.44 12.08 0.31
N MET A 111 -7.69 12.45 -0.94
CA MET A 111 -7.11 11.84 -2.13
C MET A 111 -6.05 12.76 -2.74
N ALA A 112 -4.84 12.24 -2.92
CA ALA A 112 -3.78 12.90 -3.67
C ALA A 112 -3.62 12.25 -5.05
N ARG A 113 -3.67 13.05 -6.12
CA ARG A 113 -3.44 12.61 -7.50
C ARG A 113 -2.12 13.22 -7.98
N ALA A 114 -1.06 12.44 -7.94
CA ALA A 114 0.28 12.85 -8.33
C ALA A 114 0.57 12.45 -9.79
N ARG A 115 1.24 13.34 -10.52
CA ARG A 115 1.57 13.15 -11.94
C ARG A 115 3.00 13.62 -12.22
N TYR A 116 3.61 12.93 -13.17
CA TYR A 116 4.94 13.17 -13.69
C TYR A 116 6.06 12.97 -12.65
N ASN A 117 7.00 12.10 -12.97
CA ASN A 117 8.16 11.78 -12.13
C ASN A 117 7.79 11.39 -10.69
N VAL A 118 6.72 10.60 -10.54
CA VAL A 118 6.18 10.25 -9.22
C VAL A 118 7.06 9.23 -8.52
N VAL A 119 7.46 9.53 -7.28
CA VAL A 119 8.20 8.63 -6.41
C VAL A 119 7.51 8.54 -5.06
N LEU A 120 6.93 7.38 -4.74
CA LEU A 120 6.40 7.08 -3.42
C LEU A 120 7.42 6.24 -2.64
N LYS A 121 7.92 6.77 -1.52
CA LYS A 121 8.79 6.04 -0.59
C LYS A 121 8.03 5.70 0.68
N HIS A 122 8.09 4.44 1.06
CA HIS A 122 7.55 3.98 2.32
C HIS A 122 8.51 2.99 2.98
N ARG A 123 9.23 3.44 4.00
CA ARG A 123 10.30 2.67 4.66
C ARG A 123 11.38 2.25 3.65
N LYS A 124 11.54 0.94 3.40
CA LYS A 124 12.50 0.36 2.46
C LYS A 124 11.93 0.18 1.04
N THR A 125 10.63 0.36 0.87
CA THR A 125 9.93 0.18 -0.41
C THR A 125 9.87 1.51 -1.14
N THR A 126 10.16 1.50 -2.44
CA THR A 126 10.04 2.67 -3.31
C THR A 126 9.26 2.29 -4.55
N LEU A 127 8.23 3.06 -4.89
CA LEU A 127 7.44 2.94 -6.11
C LEU A 127 7.71 4.15 -7.01
N TYR A 128 8.01 3.89 -8.27
CA TYR A 128 8.23 4.87 -9.33
C TYR A 128 7.14 4.70 -10.38
N THR A 129 6.53 5.79 -10.83
CA THR A 129 5.52 5.82 -11.89
C THR A 129 5.35 7.25 -12.40
N ASP A 130 4.57 7.46 -13.45
CA ASP A 130 4.18 8.80 -13.89
C ASP A 130 2.76 9.18 -13.46
N SER A 131 1.95 8.20 -13.05
CA SER A 131 0.56 8.42 -12.59
C SER A 131 0.28 7.63 -11.32
N LEU A 132 0.02 8.33 -10.20
CA LEU A 132 -0.29 7.73 -8.91
C LEU A 132 -1.43 8.47 -8.21
N ASP A 133 -2.41 7.73 -7.77
CA ASP A 133 -3.45 8.20 -6.86
C ASP A 133 -3.23 7.58 -5.47
N PHE A 134 -3.18 8.42 -4.44
CA PHE A 134 -2.97 7.99 -3.05
C PHE A 134 -4.17 8.33 -2.19
N ASP A 135 -4.91 7.30 -1.80
CA ASP A 135 -6.03 7.36 -0.88
C ASP A 135 -5.51 7.29 0.56
N ARG A 136 -5.61 8.40 1.30
CA ARG A 136 -5.15 8.50 2.68
C ARG A 136 -6.12 7.90 3.69
N ILE A 137 -7.39 7.70 3.32
CA ILE A 137 -8.39 7.05 4.20
C ILE A 137 -8.09 5.55 4.29
N TYR A 138 -7.79 4.93 3.16
CA TYR A 138 -7.53 3.49 3.06
C TYR A 138 -6.03 3.15 3.05
N ASP A 139 -5.15 4.16 3.10
CA ASP A 139 -3.69 4.00 3.02
C ASP A 139 -3.23 3.28 1.74
N ASN A 140 -3.93 3.50 0.62
CA ASN A 140 -3.73 2.77 -0.63
C ASN A 140 -3.22 3.68 -1.75
N ALA A 141 -2.15 3.27 -2.40
CA ALA A 141 -1.58 3.91 -3.56
C ALA A 141 -1.91 3.09 -4.81
N TYR A 142 -2.49 3.72 -5.81
CA TYR A 142 -2.82 3.13 -7.09
C TYR A 142 -1.92 3.74 -8.17
N PHE A 143 -1.27 2.91 -8.97
CA PHE A 143 -0.56 3.38 -10.15
C PHE A 143 -1.13 2.74 -11.42
N PHE A 144 -1.12 3.49 -12.49
CA PHE A 144 -1.58 3.10 -13.82
C PHE A 144 -0.66 3.76 -14.85
N GLU A 145 -0.61 3.23 -16.07
CA GLU A 145 0.35 3.63 -17.12
C GLU A 145 1.80 3.19 -16.81
N GLY A 146 1.92 2.07 -16.10
CA GLY A 146 3.20 1.49 -15.74
C GLY A 146 3.74 1.93 -14.39
N GLY A 147 4.36 0.98 -13.68
CA GLY A 147 5.00 1.23 -12.41
C GLY A 147 6.15 0.28 -12.12
N LYS A 148 7.10 0.76 -11.30
CA LYS A 148 8.25 0.00 -10.84
C LYS A 148 8.35 0.11 -9.32
N MET A 149 8.16 -1.00 -8.63
CA MET A 149 8.41 -1.11 -7.19
C MET A 149 9.78 -1.72 -6.92
N VAL A 150 10.53 -1.13 -6.00
CA VAL A 150 11.78 -1.66 -5.48
C VAL A 150 11.62 -1.94 -4.00
N ASP A 151 11.86 -3.19 -3.58
CA ASP A 151 11.85 -3.63 -2.18
C ASP A 151 13.12 -4.44 -1.87
N GLY A 152 14.11 -3.78 -1.29
CA GLY A 152 15.45 -4.35 -1.12
C GLY A 152 16.08 -4.69 -2.47
N ASN A 153 16.40 -5.96 -2.67
CA ASN A 153 17.01 -6.46 -3.92
C ASN A 153 15.96 -6.99 -4.92
N THR A 154 14.67 -6.84 -4.62
CA THR A 154 13.57 -7.26 -5.50
C THR A 154 13.02 -6.06 -6.24
N THR A 155 12.85 -6.20 -7.54
CA THR A 155 12.20 -5.22 -8.41
C THR A 155 10.98 -5.85 -9.05
N LEU A 156 9.84 -5.16 -9.00
CA LEU A 156 8.59 -5.56 -9.64
C LEU A 156 8.16 -4.45 -10.61
N THR A 157 7.70 -4.83 -11.78
CA THR A 157 7.09 -3.92 -12.76
C THR A 157 5.79 -4.48 -13.26
N SER A 158 4.84 -3.63 -13.60
CA SER A 158 3.57 -3.98 -14.24
C SER A 158 2.95 -2.73 -14.86
N ASP A 159 1.93 -2.92 -15.70
CA ASP A 159 1.20 -1.79 -16.27
C ASP A 159 0.28 -1.12 -15.24
N TRP A 160 -0.30 -1.91 -14.34
CA TRP A 160 -1.17 -1.44 -13.27
C TRP A 160 -0.82 -2.11 -11.95
N GLY A 161 -1.07 -1.41 -10.84
CA GLY A 161 -0.97 -2.01 -9.53
C GLY A 161 -1.37 -1.09 -8.39
N GLU A 162 -1.37 -1.68 -7.21
CA GLU A 162 -1.65 -0.99 -5.97
C GLU A 162 -0.68 -1.40 -4.86
N TYR A 163 -0.48 -0.50 -3.92
CA TYR A 163 0.30 -0.74 -2.72
C TYR A 163 -0.39 -0.16 -1.50
N ASN A 164 -0.77 -1.01 -0.57
CA ASN A 164 -1.33 -0.57 0.70
C ASN A 164 -0.22 -0.34 1.73
N THR A 165 -0.04 0.91 2.14
CA THR A 165 1.04 1.31 3.04
C THR A 165 0.85 0.85 4.48
N LYS A 166 -0.37 0.45 4.88
CA LYS A 166 -0.69 -0.08 6.21
C LYS A 166 -0.50 -1.60 6.28
N SER A 167 -1.13 -2.35 5.38
CA SER A 167 -1.03 -3.81 5.33
C SER A 167 0.32 -4.28 4.77
N LYS A 168 1.00 -3.46 3.97
CA LYS A 168 2.24 -3.77 3.23
C LYS A 168 2.02 -4.75 2.08
N MET A 169 0.78 -4.93 1.65
CA MET A 169 0.42 -5.74 0.51
C MET A 169 0.43 -4.91 -0.77
N SER A 170 0.91 -5.52 -1.83
CA SER A 170 0.84 -4.97 -3.19
C SER A 170 0.16 -5.94 -4.12
N VAL A 171 -0.49 -5.41 -5.13
CA VAL A 171 -1.04 -6.17 -6.27
C VAL A 171 -0.43 -5.58 -7.54
N PHE A 172 -0.03 -6.43 -8.44
CA PHE A 172 0.50 -6.07 -9.76
C PHE A 172 -0.29 -6.83 -10.82
N ASN A 173 -0.73 -6.13 -11.86
CA ASN A 173 -1.51 -6.70 -12.95
C ASN A 173 -0.95 -6.23 -14.28
N TYR A 174 -1.07 -7.11 -15.27
CA TYR A 174 -0.69 -6.92 -16.67
C TYR A 174 0.83 -6.73 -16.86
N ASP A 175 1.40 -7.59 -17.68
CA ASP A 175 2.83 -7.65 -17.99
C ASP A 175 3.74 -7.60 -16.74
N VAL A 176 3.35 -8.36 -15.70
CA VAL A 176 4.09 -8.36 -14.44
C VAL A 176 5.43 -9.03 -14.61
N LYS A 177 6.49 -8.33 -14.21
CA LYS A 177 7.85 -8.86 -14.15
C LYS A 177 8.39 -8.67 -12.74
N MET A 178 8.88 -9.76 -12.14
CA MET A 178 9.59 -9.71 -10.87
C MET A 178 11.02 -10.19 -11.04
N LYS A 179 11.96 -9.38 -10.60
CA LYS A 179 13.39 -9.71 -10.62
C LYS A 179 13.94 -9.68 -9.20
N SER A 180 14.54 -10.79 -8.78
CA SER A 180 15.38 -10.91 -7.59
C SER A 180 16.81 -11.34 -8.02
N PRO A 181 17.81 -11.41 -7.14
CA PRO A 181 19.17 -11.75 -7.52
C PRO A 181 19.34 -13.07 -8.27
N LYS A 182 18.47 -14.05 -8.03
CA LYS A 182 18.55 -15.38 -8.61
C LYS A 182 17.31 -15.84 -9.36
N PHE A 183 16.31 -15.01 -9.43
CA PHE A 183 14.98 -15.40 -9.89
C PHE A 183 14.39 -14.29 -10.76
N PHE A 184 13.93 -14.67 -11.93
CA PHE A 184 13.16 -13.80 -12.81
C PHE A 184 11.83 -14.47 -13.12
N LEU A 185 10.74 -13.75 -12.90
CA LEU A 185 9.37 -14.21 -13.11
C LEU A 185 8.66 -13.26 -14.06
N THR A 186 7.89 -13.82 -14.98
CA THR A 186 6.84 -13.10 -15.73
C THR A 186 5.50 -13.78 -15.45
N THR A 187 4.45 -12.98 -15.23
CA THR A 187 3.09 -13.45 -14.96
C THR A 187 2.08 -12.36 -15.32
N ASP A 188 0.81 -12.69 -15.30
CA ASP A 188 -0.27 -11.72 -15.50
C ASP A 188 -0.64 -10.99 -14.21
N THR A 189 -0.69 -11.73 -13.09
CA THR A 189 -1.07 -11.17 -11.78
C THR A 189 -0.15 -11.67 -10.67
N LEU A 190 0.28 -10.75 -9.81
CA LEU A 190 1.12 -11.03 -8.65
C LEU A 190 0.68 -10.26 -7.42
N TYR A 191 0.52 -10.95 -6.30
CA TYR A 191 0.41 -10.34 -4.98
C TYR A 191 1.77 -10.39 -4.28
N TYR A 192 2.18 -9.29 -3.64
CA TYR A 192 3.47 -9.24 -2.95
C TYR A 192 3.34 -8.61 -1.57
N ASP A 193 3.77 -9.34 -0.53
CA ASP A 193 3.86 -8.84 0.84
C ASP A 193 5.27 -8.30 1.11
N THR A 194 5.44 -6.97 1.15
CA THR A 194 6.74 -6.33 1.38
C THR A 194 7.27 -6.54 2.81
N ARG A 195 6.43 -6.97 3.76
CA ARG A 195 6.81 -7.30 5.13
C ARG A 195 7.52 -8.65 5.22
N THR A 196 6.93 -9.66 4.58
CA THR A 196 7.43 -11.03 4.58
C THR A 196 8.35 -11.31 3.39
N SER A 197 8.23 -10.52 2.31
CA SER A 197 8.89 -10.70 1.02
C SER A 197 8.39 -11.98 0.30
N LEU A 198 7.12 -12.30 0.51
CA LEU A 198 6.43 -13.41 -0.12
C LEU A 198 5.64 -12.92 -1.33
N ALA A 199 5.88 -13.50 -2.48
CA ALA A 199 5.09 -13.32 -3.69
C ALA A 199 4.10 -14.48 -3.84
N HIS A 200 2.85 -14.17 -4.19
CA HIS A 200 1.82 -15.11 -4.61
C HIS A 200 1.55 -14.88 -6.11
N ILE A 201 1.87 -15.88 -6.89
CA ILE A 201 1.78 -15.90 -8.35
C ILE A 201 0.39 -16.41 -8.73
N VAL A 202 -0.30 -15.72 -9.61
CA VAL A 202 -1.64 -16.10 -10.08
C VAL A 202 -1.69 -16.00 -11.61
N GLY A 203 -2.02 -17.12 -12.24
CA GLY A 203 -2.08 -17.27 -13.70
C GLY A 203 -0.80 -17.83 -14.32
N PRO A 204 -0.83 -18.06 -15.64
CA PRO A 204 0.30 -18.62 -16.38
C PRO A 204 1.58 -17.81 -16.15
N SER A 205 2.61 -18.50 -15.69
CA SER A 205 3.84 -17.85 -15.23
C SER A 205 5.07 -18.59 -15.75
N ASN A 206 6.06 -17.80 -16.19
CA ASN A 206 7.37 -18.30 -16.59
C ASN A 206 8.43 -17.81 -15.61
N ILE A 207 9.22 -18.72 -15.12
CA ILE A 207 10.21 -18.46 -14.07
C ILE A 207 11.57 -18.96 -14.55
N THR A 208 12.61 -18.17 -14.37
CA THR A 208 13.99 -18.58 -14.60
C THR A 208 14.83 -18.42 -13.34
N SER A 209 15.65 -19.43 -13.03
CA SER A 209 16.60 -19.41 -11.92
C SER A 209 17.86 -20.20 -12.33
N GLY A 210 18.95 -19.49 -12.65
CA GLY A 210 20.12 -20.09 -13.30
C GLY A 210 19.73 -20.78 -14.61
N ASP A 211 20.09 -22.05 -14.75
CA ASP A 211 19.74 -22.89 -15.93
C ASP A 211 18.35 -23.52 -15.84
N SER A 212 17.60 -23.25 -14.79
CA SER A 212 16.25 -23.78 -14.59
C SER A 212 15.21 -22.87 -15.21
N HIS A 213 14.31 -23.49 -15.99
CA HIS A 213 13.11 -22.85 -16.53
C HIS A 213 11.90 -23.57 -15.95
N ILE A 214 10.96 -22.79 -15.42
CA ILE A 214 9.79 -23.32 -14.76
C ILE A 214 8.55 -22.64 -15.31
N TYR A 215 7.55 -23.43 -15.65
CA TYR A 215 6.19 -22.97 -15.91
C TYR A 215 5.28 -23.40 -14.76
N SER A 216 4.36 -22.53 -14.36
CA SER A 216 3.32 -22.87 -13.37
C SER A 216 2.13 -21.92 -13.52
N GLU A 217 0.94 -22.37 -13.15
CA GLU A 217 -0.26 -21.54 -13.18
C GLU A 217 -0.53 -20.85 -11.85
N GLN A 218 0.04 -21.36 -10.76
CA GLN A 218 -0.04 -20.76 -9.43
C GLN A 218 1.20 -21.05 -8.61
N GLY A 219 1.47 -20.22 -7.63
CA GLY A 219 2.56 -20.51 -6.71
C GLY A 219 2.89 -19.41 -5.73
N TYR A 220 3.81 -19.74 -4.86
CA TYR A 220 4.40 -18.82 -3.90
C TYR A 220 5.90 -18.81 -4.06
N TYR A 221 6.50 -17.63 -3.98
CA TYR A 221 7.95 -17.45 -3.98
C TYR A 221 8.38 -16.56 -2.81
N ASP A 222 9.26 -17.11 -1.98
CA ASP A 222 9.91 -16.38 -0.89
C ASP A 222 11.22 -15.78 -1.39
N THR A 223 11.28 -14.45 -1.58
CA THR A 223 12.44 -13.77 -2.13
C THR A 223 13.61 -13.70 -1.16
N LYS A 224 13.40 -13.90 0.15
CA LYS A 224 14.48 -13.95 1.16
C LYS A 224 15.13 -15.32 1.24
N LEU A 225 14.30 -16.37 1.23
CA LEU A 225 14.76 -17.74 1.34
C LEU A 225 15.15 -18.31 -0.01
N ASP A 226 14.70 -17.68 -1.11
CA ASP A 226 14.94 -18.08 -2.48
C ASP A 226 14.32 -19.47 -2.76
N ARG A 227 13.07 -19.63 -2.33
CA ARG A 227 12.29 -20.86 -2.41
C ARG A 227 10.95 -20.61 -3.07
N ALA A 228 10.58 -21.56 -3.96
CA ALA A 228 9.26 -21.55 -4.58
C ALA A 228 8.47 -22.81 -4.20
N ARG A 229 7.15 -22.63 -4.05
CA ARG A 229 6.16 -23.68 -4.08
C ARG A 229 5.22 -23.40 -5.22
N LEU A 230 5.30 -24.19 -6.27
CA LEU A 230 4.54 -24.04 -7.49
C LEU A 230 3.41 -25.06 -7.51
N MET A 231 2.26 -24.70 -8.04
CA MET A 231 1.05 -25.50 -8.04
C MET A 231 0.37 -25.37 -9.40
N ASP A 232 -0.46 -26.31 -9.71
CA ASP A 232 -1.23 -26.40 -10.96
C ASP A 232 -0.36 -26.42 -12.22
N ARG A 233 -0.25 -27.60 -12.80
CA ARG A 233 0.51 -27.86 -14.04
C ARG A 233 1.94 -27.30 -14.03
N SER A 234 2.69 -27.61 -12.99
CA SER A 234 4.08 -27.15 -12.90
C SER A 234 4.99 -28.02 -13.76
N VAL A 235 5.79 -27.37 -14.61
CA VAL A 235 6.80 -28.00 -15.45
C VAL A 235 8.14 -27.34 -15.15
N LEU A 236 9.11 -28.11 -14.69
CA LEU A 236 10.48 -27.69 -14.46
C LEU A 236 11.41 -28.35 -15.48
N SER A 237 12.18 -27.55 -16.18
CA SER A 237 13.23 -27.98 -17.09
C SER A 237 14.59 -27.46 -16.62
N ASN A 238 15.59 -28.36 -16.53
CA ASN A 238 16.96 -28.01 -16.19
C ASN A 238 17.94 -28.94 -16.91
N ASN A 239 18.86 -28.41 -17.69
CA ASN A 239 19.90 -29.17 -18.40
C ASN A 239 19.38 -30.43 -19.15
N GLY A 240 18.26 -30.24 -19.87
CA GLY A 240 17.62 -31.32 -20.65
C GLY A 240 16.82 -32.33 -19.81
N LYS A 241 16.80 -32.22 -18.49
CA LYS A 241 15.92 -33.02 -17.62
C LYS A 241 14.62 -32.26 -17.40
N MET A 242 13.50 -32.98 -17.43
CA MET A 242 12.18 -32.42 -17.22
C MET A 242 11.48 -33.06 -16.03
N MET A 243 10.83 -32.27 -15.19
CA MET A 243 9.96 -32.70 -14.11
C MET A 243 8.58 -32.08 -14.30
N VAL A 244 7.54 -32.89 -14.27
CA VAL A 244 6.13 -32.44 -14.35
C VAL A 244 5.41 -32.91 -13.10
N GLY A 245 4.57 -32.08 -12.54
CA GLY A 245 3.76 -32.39 -11.34
C GLY A 245 2.74 -31.34 -11.00
N ASP A 246 1.74 -31.72 -10.22
CA ASP A 246 0.72 -30.81 -9.72
C ASP A 246 1.31 -29.80 -8.71
N SER A 247 2.36 -30.23 -7.99
CA SER A 247 3.13 -29.34 -7.11
C SER A 247 4.62 -29.59 -7.24
N VAL A 248 5.39 -28.48 -7.36
CA VAL A 248 6.86 -28.50 -7.39
C VAL A 248 7.39 -27.59 -6.31
N TYR A 249 8.21 -28.13 -5.43
CA TYR A 249 9.02 -27.37 -4.48
C TYR A 249 10.41 -27.14 -5.06
N TYR A 250 10.83 -25.92 -5.14
CA TYR A 250 12.13 -25.53 -5.66
C TYR A 250 12.91 -24.72 -4.62
N ASP A 251 14.15 -25.11 -4.34
CA ASP A 251 15.08 -24.40 -3.47
C ASP A 251 16.33 -24.04 -4.30
N SER A 252 16.45 -22.77 -4.66
CA SER A 252 17.55 -22.32 -5.53
C SER A 252 18.91 -22.36 -4.84
N LYS A 253 18.95 -22.24 -3.50
CA LYS A 253 20.20 -22.35 -2.73
C LYS A 253 20.78 -23.74 -2.73
N GLN A 254 19.89 -24.76 -2.71
CA GLN A 254 20.29 -26.18 -2.75
C GLN A 254 20.36 -26.73 -4.18
N GLY A 255 19.88 -25.97 -5.17
CA GLY A 255 19.73 -26.44 -6.54
C GLY A 255 18.83 -27.69 -6.65
N SER A 256 17.88 -27.83 -5.71
CA SER A 256 17.04 -29.03 -5.58
C SER A 256 15.59 -28.72 -5.90
N ALA A 257 14.94 -29.67 -6.57
CA ALA A 257 13.50 -29.64 -6.80
C ALA A 257 12.87 -30.95 -6.34
N ARG A 258 11.66 -30.88 -5.78
CA ARG A 258 10.85 -32.01 -5.37
C ARG A 258 9.44 -31.87 -5.90
N ARG A 259 8.86 -32.90 -6.44
CA ARG A 259 7.42 -32.95 -6.79
C ARG A 259 6.61 -33.60 -5.67
N SER A 260 5.35 -33.19 -5.50
CA SER A 260 4.34 -33.92 -4.75
C SER A 260 3.08 -34.03 -5.58
N GLY A 261 2.41 -35.17 -5.52
CA GLY A 261 1.21 -35.49 -6.28
C GLY A 261 1.52 -36.23 -7.60
N MET A 262 0.92 -37.35 -7.82
CA MET A 262 0.52 -37.93 -9.08
C MET A 262 -0.98 -38.03 -9.04
#